data_46f2e28bfb6ea1ff219878f856bc3225
#
_entry.id   46f2e28bfb6ea1ff219878f856bc3225
#
_cell.length_a   1.000
_cell.length_b   1.000
_cell.length_c   1.000
_cell.angle_alpha   90.00
_cell.angle_beta   90.00
_cell.angle_gamma   90.00
#
_symmetry.space_group_name_H-M   'P 1'
#
loop_
_entity.id
_entity.type
_entity.pdbx_description
1 polymer ?
#
loop_
_entity_poly.entity_id
_entity_poly.type
_entity_poly.pdbx_seq_one_letter_code
_entity_poly.pdbx_strand_id
1 'polypeptide(L)'
;MTDRHSGRAHLEKFLHAHALDFEEVNETTIAVVVPGEKKLTTTASFAFGDTTVTVNAFVIRHPDENDLAVYRWLLERNRRMYGLAYSIDHHGDIYLTGRFPLDAITDAELDRIFGAISEYADGAFNSLLELGFVTAILGEW
;
A
#
# COMPACT_ATOMS: atom_id res chain seq x y z
N MET A 1 -8.02 -4.82 -25.23
CA MET A 1 -7.59 -3.72 -24.38
C MET A 1 -8.55 -3.60 -23.18
N THR A 2 -8.02 -3.54 -21.99
CA THR A 2 -8.80 -3.45 -20.78
C THR A 2 -9.16 -1.98 -20.49
N ASP A 3 -10.43 -1.69 -20.30
CA ASP A 3 -10.86 -0.37 -19.89
C ASP A 3 -11.03 -0.32 -18.35
N ARG A 4 -11.36 0.87 -17.87
CA ARG A 4 -11.54 1.13 -16.44
C ARG A 4 -12.61 0.24 -15.80
N HIS A 5 -13.73 0.05 -16.48
CA HIS A 5 -14.84 -0.75 -15.97
C HIS A 5 -14.46 -2.24 -15.89
N SER A 6 -13.81 -2.74 -16.90
CA SER A 6 -13.34 -4.13 -16.94
C SER A 6 -12.26 -4.38 -15.90
N GLY A 7 -11.34 -3.44 -15.73
CA GLY A 7 -10.29 -3.54 -14.71
C GLY A 7 -10.86 -3.58 -13.30
N ARG A 8 -11.81 -2.69 -13.03
CA ARG A 8 -12.49 -2.64 -11.74
C ARG A 8 -13.28 -3.92 -11.45
N ALA A 9 -14.04 -4.39 -12.44
CA ALA A 9 -14.80 -5.65 -12.30
C ALA A 9 -13.90 -6.84 -12.04
N HIS A 10 -12.75 -6.88 -12.69
CA HIS A 10 -11.76 -7.93 -12.48
C HIS A 10 -11.22 -7.91 -11.04
N LEU A 11 -10.91 -6.72 -10.53
CA LEU A 11 -10.47 -6.58 -9.14
C LEU A 11 -11.56 -7.05 -8.17
N GLU A 12 -12.81 -6.64 -8.37
CA GLU A 12 -13.90 -7.07 -7.49
C GLU A 12 -14.05 -8.59 -7.46
N LYS A 13 -13.96 -9.22 -8.63
CA LYS A 13 -14.01 -10.68 -8.73
C LYS A 13 -12.86 -11.34 -7.96
N PHE A 14 -11.66 -10.80 -8.08
CA PHE A 14 -10.49 -11.29 -7.34
C PHE A 14 -10.71 -11.15 -5.82
N LEU A 15 -11.21 -9.99 -5.38
CA LEU A 15 -11.45 -9.74 -3.95
C LEU A 15 -12.48 -10.70 -3.36
N HIS A 16 -13.55 -10.98 -4.08
CA HIS A 16 -14.54 -11.97 -3.65
C HIS A 16 -13.93 -13.37 -3.59
N ALA A 17 -13.16 -13.74 -4.59
CA ALA A 17 -12.53 -15.06 -4.64
C ALA A 17 -11.55 -15.29 -3.49
N HIS A 18 -10.89 -14.24 -3.02
CA HIS A 18 -9.91 -14.32 -1.93
C HIS A 18 -10.48 -13.89 -0.57
N ALA A 19 -11.77 -13.61 -0.49
CA ALA A 19 -12.46 -13.20 0.74
C ALA A 19 -11.81 -11.98 1.40
N LEU A 20 -11.38 -11.01 0.59
CA LEU A 20 -10.83 -9.75 1.08
C LEU A 20 -11.96 -8.73 1.25
N ASP A 21 -11.95 -8.03 2.37
CA ASP A 21 -12.92 -6.98 2.64
C ASP A 21 -12.57 -5.74 1.84
N PHE A 22 -13.57 -5.13 1.22
CA PHE A 22 -13.36 -3.91 0.46
C PHE A 22 -14.58 -3.03 0.48
N GLU A 23 -14.38 -1.76 0.14
CA GLU A 23 -15.43 -0.74 0.05
C GLU A 23 -15.33 -0.03 -1.29
N GLU A 24 -16.44 0.14 -1.96
CA GLU A 24 -16.53 0.97 -3.15
C GLU A 24 -16.60 2.43 -2.71
N VAL A 25 -15.48 3.14 -2.80
CA VAL A 25 -15.39 4.54 -2.37
C VAL A 25 -16.18 5.44 -3.32
N ASN A 26 -16.01 5.23 -4.61
CA ASN A 26 -16.73 5.93 -5.68
C ASN A 26 -16.63 5.10 -6.97
N GLU A 27 -17.05 5.69 -8.11
CA GLU A 27 -17.06 4.99 -9.40
C GLU A 27 -15.69 4.53 -9.87
N THR A 28 -14.62 5.18 -9.42
CA THR A 28 -13.27 4.89 -9.90
C THR A 28 -12.37 4.26 -8.84
N THR A 29 -12.78 4.24 -7.57
CA THR A 29 -11.88 3.86 -6.48
C THR A 29 -12.48 2.80 -5.57
N ILE A 30 -11.69 1.77 -5.31
CA ILE A 30 -12.00 0.70 -4.35
C ILE A 30 -10.94 0.75 -3.26
N ALA A 31 -11.36 0.72 -2.00
CA ALA A 31 -10.48 0.60 -0.85
C ALA A 31 -10.53 -0.84 -0.33
N VAL A 32 -9.38 -1.47 -0.21
CA VAL A 32 -9.26 -2.86 0.22
C VAL A 32 -8.59 -2.93 1.58
N VAL A 33 -9.12 -3.74 2.48
CA VAL A 33 -8.51 -3.99 3.78
C VAL A 33 -7.65 -5.25 3.67
N VAL A 34 -6.35 -5.07 3.74
CA VAL A 34 -5.38 -6.16 3.64
C VAL A 34 -4.96 -6.56 5.05
N PRO A 35 -5.21 -7.81 5.46
CA PRO A 35 -4.82 -8.26 6.80
C PRO A 35 -3.31 -8.35 6.94
N GLY A 36 -2.81 -8.14 8.16
CA GLY A 36 -1.40 -8.22 8.49
C GLY A 36 -1.17 -8.92 9.81
N GLU A 37 0.08 -9.14 10.17
CA GLU A 37 0.47 -9.75 11.43
C GLU A 37 1.00 -8.73 12.43
N LYS A 38 2.00 -7.94 12.02
CA LYS A 38 2.63 -6.92 12.87
C LYS A 38 1.83 -5.62 12.88
N LYS A 39 1.29 -5.29 11.73
CA LYS A 39 0.33 -4.21 11.54
C LYS A 39 -1.00 -4.89 11.26
N LEU A 40 -2.01 -4.68 12.09
CA LEU A 40 -3.27 -5.43 12.03
C LEU A 40 -3.90 -5.43 10.63
N THR A 41 -4.01 -4.26 10.02
CA THR A 41 -4.53 -4.14 8.67
C THR A 41 -3.80 -3.03 7.93
N THR A 42 -3.80 -3.12 6.60
CA THR A 42 -3.34 -2.05 5.72
C THR A 42 -4.46 -1.75 4.75
N THR A 43 -4.86 -0.49 4.67
CA THR A 43 -5.87 -0.08 3.69
C THR A 43 -5.17 0.35 2.41
N ALA A 44 -5.52 -0.30 1.32
CA ALA A 44 -4.97 0.00 0.00
C ALA A 44 -6.08 0.50 -0.91
N SER A 45 -5.88 1.64 -1.54
CA SER A 45 -6.83 2.16 -2.53
C SER A 45 -6.36 1.82 -3.94
N PHE A 46 -7.31 1.45 -4.78
CA PHE A 46 -7.10 1.18 -6.20
C PHE A 46 -7.94 2.19 -6.97
N ALA A 47 -7.29 3.15 -7.58
CA ALA A 47 -7.95 4.20 -8.35
C ALA A 47 -7.78 3.93 -9.84
N PHE A 48 -8.89 3.67 -10.54
CA PHE A 48 -8.89 3.27 -11.94
C PHE A 48 -9.03 4.51 -12.82
N GLY A 49 -7.98 4.81 -13.57
CA GLY A 49 -7.98 5.85 -14.60
C GLY A 49 -8.31 5.26 -15.98
N ASP A 50 -8.12 6.05 -17.01
CA ASP A 50 -8.43 5.62 -18.38
C ASP A 50 -7.49 4.54 -18.90
N THR A 51 -6.23 4.60 -18.50
CA THR A 51 -5.19 3.69 -19.00
C THR A 51 -4.42 2.97 -17.90
N THR A 52 -4.52 3.46 -16.66
CA THR A 52 -3.75 2.92 -15.53
C THR A 52 -4.62 2.77 -14.30
N VAL A 53 -4.16 1.92 -13.38
CA VAL A 53 -4.67 1.88 -12.01
C VAL A 53 -3.56 2.30 -11.08
N THR A 54 -3.88 3.22 -10.16
CA THR A 54 -2.93 3.67 -9.13
C THR A 54 -3.25 2.97 -7.82
N VAL A 55 -2.25 2.32 -7.26
CA VAL A 55 -2.36 1.65 -5.96
C VAL A 55 -1.69 2.54 -4.92
N ASN A 56 -2.37 2.77 -3.80
CA ASN A 56 -1.87 3.61 -2.73
C ASN A 56 -2.25 2.98 -1.39
N ALA A 57 -1.27 2.45 -0.68
CA ALA A 57 -1.49 1.76 0.58
C ALA A 57 -0.84 2.55 1.72
N PHE A 58 -1.62 2.88 2.74
CA PHE A 58 -1.13 3.62 3.90
C PHE A 58 -0.26 2.71 4.76
N VAL A 59 0.96 3.14 5.07
CA VAL A 59 1.88 2.38 5.92
C VAL A 59 1.88 2.93 7.34
N ILE A 60 2.24 4.20 7.52
CA ILE A 60 2.31 4.83 8.84
C ILE A 60 2.29 6.34 8.67
N ARG A 61 1.78 7.04 9.67
CA ARG A 61 1.77 8.50 9.68
C ARG A 61 3.18 9.08 9.73
N HIS A 62 3.29 10.38 9.52
CA HIS A 62 4.54 11.13 9.61
C HIS A 62 5.30 10.75 10.89
N PRO A 63 6.58 10.38 10.81
CA PRO A 63 7.38 10.04 11.99
C PRO A 63 7.42 11.18 13.01
N ASP A 64 7.42 10.81 14.30
CA ASP A 64 7.55 11.80 15.37
C ASP A 64 8.95 12.39 15.44
N GLU A 65 9.94 11.62 15.00
CA GLU A 65 11.35 11.96 15.11
C GLU A 65 12.18 11.21 14.08
N ASN A 66 13.44 11.62 13.90
CA ASN A 66 14.40 10.93 13.01
C ASN A 66 13.95 10.86 11.55
N ASP A 67 13.30 11.89 11.06
CA ASP A 67 12.80 11.93 9.67
C ASP A 67 13.86 11.51 8.67
N LEU A 68 15.06 12.05 8.79
CA LEU A 68 16.15 11.74 7.85
C LEU A 68 16.50 10.26 7.85
N ALA A 69 16.60 9.65 9.03
CA ALA A 69 16.91 8.22 9.15
C ALA A 69 15.78 7.36 8.58
N VAL A 70 14.54 7.74 8.84
CA VAL A 70 13.36 7.04 8.32
C VAL A 70 13.33 7.11 6.80
N TYR A 71 13.45 8.30 6.23
CA TYR A 71 13.39 8.47 4.77
C TYR A 71 14.55 7.78 4.06
N ARG A 72 15.73 7.80 4.68
CA ARG A 72 16.88 7.07 4.14
C ARG A 72 16.60 5.56 4.12
N TRP A 73 16.05 5.03 5.20
CA TRP A 73 15.67 3.61 5.29
C TRP A 73 14.70 3.22 4.17
N LEU A 74 13.67 4.05 3.95
CA LEU A 74 12.69 3.83 2.90
C LEU A 74 13.32 3.84 1.50
N LEU A 75 14.13 4.85 1.21
CA LEU A 75 14.77 4.98 -0.10
C LEU A 75 15.73 3.84 -0.40
N GLU A 76 16.46 3.38 0.61
CA GLU A 76 17.36 2.22 0.44
C GLU A 76 16.57 0.95 0.13
N ARG A 77 15.42 0.76 0.76
CA ARG A 77 14.54 -0.39 0.50
C ARG A 77 13.94 -0.35 -0.89
N ASN A 78 13.57 0.83 -1.38
CA ASN A 78 12.94 0.98 -2.69
C ASN A 78 13.77 0.37 -3.82
N ARG A 79 15.08 0.31 -3.67
CA ARG A 79 15.95 -0.27 -4.70
C ARG A 79 15.68 -1.75 -4.98
N ARG A 80 15.10 -2.46 -4.02
CA ARG A 80 14.90 -3.92 -4.11
C ARG A 80 13.44 -4.31 -4.24
N MET A 81 12.55 -3.32 -4.29
CA MET A 81 11.13 -3.59 -4.31
C MET A 81 10.60 -3.70 -5.73
N TYR A 82 9.54 -4.46 -5.89
CA TYR A 82 8.89 -4.67 -7.17
C TYR A 82 7.50 -4.05 -7.18
N GLY A 83 7.22 -3.28 -8.21
CA GLY A 83 5.88 -2.78 -8.49
C GLY A 83 5.43 -1.62 -7.60
N LEU A 84 5.72 -1.69 -6.32
CA LEU A 84 5.39 -0.66 -5.35
C LEU A 84 6.66 -0.05 -4.82
N ALA A 85 6.58 1.20 -4.37
CA ALA A 85 7.67 1.90 -3.72
C ALA A 85 7.15 2.71 -2.54
N TYR A 86 7.97 2.90 -1.54
CA TYR A 86 7.62 3.81 -0.45
C TYR A 86 7.63 5.24 -0.96
N SER A 87 6.65 6.01 -0.54
CA SER A 87 6.54 7.43 -0.85
C SER A 87 5.97 8.16 0.36
N ILE A 88 6.04 9.48 0.32
CA ILE A 88 5.40 10.31 1.32
C ILE A 88 4.47 11.29 0.63
N ASP A 89 3.38 11.66 1.31
CA ASP A 89 2.51 12.72 0.83
C ASP A 89 2.98 14.08 1.37
N HIS A 90 2.21 15.14 1.12
CA HIS A 90 2.58 16.49 1.56
C HIS A 90 2.55 16.67 3.09
N HIS A 91 1.91 15.75 3.80
CA HIS A 91 1.93 15.72 5.27
C HIS A 91 3.13 14.94 5.82
N GLY A 92 3.85 14.23 4.96
CA GLY A 92 4.94 13.36 5.38
C GLY A 92 4.49 11.98 5.83
N ASP A 93 3.22 11.65 5.65
CA ASP A 93 2.72 10.30 5.92
C ASP A 93 3.29 9.33 4.89
N ILE A 94 3.59 8.12 5.33
CA ILE A 94 4.30 7.13 4.52
C ILE A 94 3.31 6.16 3.88
N TYR A 95 3.46 5.96 2.57
CA TYR A 95 2.63 5.09 1.75
C TYR A 95 3.48 4.14 0.92
N LEU A 96 2.85 3.08 0.47
CA LEU A 96 3.32 2.29 -0.67
C LEU A 96 2.49 2.71 -1.88
N THR A 97 3.17 3.10 -2.96
CA THR A 97 2.48 3.55 -4.17
C THR A 97 3.00 2.83 -5.40
N GLY A 98 2.12 2.63 -6.36
CA GLY A 98 2.48 2.07 -7.65
C GLY A 98 1.42 2.40 -8.68
N ARG A 99 1.82 2.38 -9.94
CA ARG A 99 0.91 2.63 -11.06
C ARG A 99 1.12 1.53 -12.09
N PHE A 100 0.02 0.91 -12.49
CA PHE A 100 0.06 -0.24 -13.39
C PHE A 100 -0.83 0.03 -14.59
N PRO A 101 -0.43 -0.40 -15.79
CA PRO A 101 -1.36 -0.38 -16.93
C PRO A 101 -2.58 -1.23 -16.62
N LEU A 102 -3.74 -0.81 -17.08
CA LEU A 102 -4.97 -1.61 -16.88
C LEU A 102 -4.82 -3.01 -17.48
N ASP A 103 -4.14 -3.14 -18.61
CA ASP A 103 -3.94 -4.43 -19.25
C ASP A 103 -3.02 -5.38 -18.44
N ALA A 104 -2.26 -4.85 -17.49
CA ALA A 104 -1.41 -5.65 -16.62
C ALA A 104 -2.14 -6.22 -15.42
N ILE A 105 -3.39 -5.80 -15.17
CA ILE A 105 -4.17 -6.27 -14.02
C ILE A 105 -4.76 -7.64 -14.33
N THR A 106 -4.00 -8.66 -13.99
CA THR A 106 -4.37 -10.07 -14.11
C THR A 106 -4.44 -10.66 -12.70
N ASP A 107 -5.00 -11.86 -12.55
CA ASP A 107 -5.01 -12.55 -11.25
C ASP A 107 -3.60 -12.71 -10.70
N ALA A 108 -2.65 -13.08 -11.57
CA ALA A 108 -1.25 -13.24 -11.15
C ALA A 108 -0.64 -11.93 -10.67
N GLU A 109 -0.92 -10.82 -11.36
CA GLU A 109 -0.39 -9.52 -10.95
C GLU A 109 -1.07 -9.00 -9.70
N LEU A 110 -2.38 -9.19 -9.56
CA LEU A 110 -3.09 -8.84 -8.33
C LEU A 110 -2.55 -9.61 -7.13
N ASP A 111 -2.26 -10.89 -7.32
CA ASP A 111 -1.66 -11.71 -6.27
C ASP A 111 -0.30 -11.15 -5.85
N ARG A 112 0.52 -10.73 -6.82
CA ARG A 112 1.81 -10.09 -6.55
C ARG A 112 1.64 -8.75 -5.83
N ILE A 113 0.70 -7.92 -6.26
CA ILE A 113 0.44 -6.61 -5.64
C ILE A 113 0.02 -6.78 -4.18
N PHE A 114 -0.94 -7.67 -3.90
CA PHE A 114 -1.39 -7.90 -2.53
C PHE A 114 -0.29 -8.52 -1.68
N GLY A 115 0.50 -9.44 -2.24
CA GLY A 115 1.65 -9.99 -1.56
C GLY A 115 2.69 -8.94 -1.23
N ALA A 116 2.95 -8.01 -2.15
CA ALA A 116 3.87 -6.91 -1.94
C ALA A 116 3.34 -5.94 -0.86
N ILE A 117 2.06 -5.62 -0.87
CA ILE A 117 1.46 -4.77 0.18
C ILE A 117 1.67 -5.41 1.55
N SER A 118 1.35 -6.69 1.68
CA SER A 118 1.53 -7.42 2.94
C SER A 118 2.99 -7.42 3.37
N GLU A 119 3.90 -7.79 2.48
CA GLU A 119 5.32 -7.88 2.80
C GLU A 119 5.92 -6.53 3.15
N TYR A 120 5.67 -5.51 2.32
CA TYR A 120 6.33 -4.21 2.49
C TYR A 120 5.68 -3.34 3.56
N ALA A 121 4.38 -3.38 3.72
CA ALA A 121 3.70 -2.60 4.77
C ALA A 121 3.85 -3.28 6.12
N ASP A 122 3.48 -4.54 6.22
CA ASP A 122 3.53 -5.29 7.47
C ASP A 122 4.98 -5.53 7.91
N GLY A 123 5.84 -5.92 6.99
CA GLY A 123 7.24 -6.22 7.29
C GLY A 123 8.05 -5.01 7.73
N ALA A 124 7.72 -3.81 7.25
CA ALA A 124 8.43 -2.59 7.61
C ALA A 124 7.92 -1.95 8.91
N PHE A 125 6.74 -2.32 9.37
CA PHE A 125 6.05 -1.59 10.44
C PHE A 125 6.88 -1.45 11.70
N ASN A 126 7.42 -2.55 12.23
CA ASN A 126 8.23 -2.52 13.45
C ASN A 126 9.50 -1.72 13.28
N SER A 127 10.17 -1.84 12.13
CA SER A 127 11.40 -1.07 11.86
C SER A 127 11.12 0.43 11.83
N LEU A 128 10.00 0.83 11.23
CA LEU A 128 9.60 2.23 11.19
C LEU A 128 9.23 2.75 12.57
N LEU A 129 8.57 1.93 13.39
CA LEU A 129 8.29 2.30 14.78
C LEU A 129 9.57 2.53 15.57
N GLU A 130 10.55 1.64 15.43
CA GLU A 130 11.82 1.73 16.13
C GLU A 130 12.65 2.95 15.72
N LEU A 131 12.60 3.35 14.45
CA LEU A 131 13.33 4.51 13.95
C LEU A 131 12.64 5.84 14.23
N GLY A 132 11.34 5.92 13.96
CA GLY A 132 10.63 7.18 13.90
C GLY A 132 9.70 7.48 15.07
N PHE A 133 9.52 6.52 15.99
CA PHE A 133 8.55 6.64 17.06
C PHE A 133 9.13 6.15 18.40
N VAL A 134 10.40 6.41 18.64
CA VAL A 134 11.10 5.93 19.82
C VAL A 134 10.43 6.38 21.11
N THR A 135 10.07 7.66 21.19
CA THR A 135 9.41 8.22 22.38
C THR A 135 8.06 7.56 22.62
N ALA A 136 7.28 7.33 21.58
CA ALA A 136 5.99 6.67 21.69
C ALA A 136 6.13 5.20 22.12
N ILE A 137 7.13 4.49 21.60
CA ILE A 137 7.40 3.09 21.97
C ILE A 137 7.80 2.98 23.43
N LEU A 138 8.70 3.86 23.88
CA LEU A 138 9.16 3.86 25.27
C LEU A 138 8.08 4.30 26.24
N GLY A 139 7.04 4.93 25.71
CA GLY A 139 5.97 5.45 26.52
C GLY A 139 6.31 6.80 27.14
N GLU A 140 5.33 7.40 27.78
CA GLU A 140 5.50 8.65 28.49
C GLU A 140 5.50 8.34 29.97
N TRP A 141 6.62 8.61 30.57
CA TRP A 141 6.81 8.35 31.99
C TRP A 141 6.54 9.60 32.80
#